data_63c55218a0aed04007095a828ddb3353
#
_entry.id   63c55218a0aed04007095a828ddb3353
#
_cell.length_a   1.000
_cell.length_b   1.000
_cell.length_c   1.000
_cell.angle_alpha   90.00
_cell.angle_beta   90.00
_cell.angle_gamma   90.00
#
_symmetry.space_group_name_H-M   'P 1'
#
loop_
_entity.id
_entity.type
_entity.pdbx_description
1 polymer ?
#
loop_
_entity_poly.entity_id
_entity_poly.type
_entity_poly.pdbx_seq_one_letter_code
_entity_poly.pdbx_strand_id
1 'polypeptide(L)'
;MKKENFNKKYLLAILFGLLLLTSIVTGIYEKQVESLALNLNGEDLGLVKNEKIIEDAIDRANKAIQENNSNVYYKPNFSATKTYGAYKNLLSEKDLADLIIEKADLYTNAWIVTIDGESVAALYDRDEVLDAISSFKQSFIGESKRIIKSIDFMSNVSINFGEIDTSLLMDQNKFYEFLQASISETKVSHYKADNLTPYKDYEDLYVKRDPKSFDVFIKDQVEEKISLPASTIFIYDETLNMGETFVEREGEDGVLLRKSENEYINNNIIKSNVLNEKLISYPTSTIVHVGDRALTLKPEFQMPTFGVITSGYGPRFDGFHRGIDIAGPFGSDIKAAAPGKVTFAGYMGSYGYVVFVEHANGYETRYAHMLRINAYKGQSVNTGDILGEMGSSGNSTGAHCHFEILKDGDLLDPETQL
;
A
#
# COMPACT_ATOMS: atom_id res chain seq x y z
N MET A 1 50.31 91.54 7.67
CA MET A 1 50.82 90.20 7.57
C MET A 1 50.94 89.38 8.90
N LYS A 2 50.36 89.78 10.02
CA LYS A 2 50.48 89.02 11.31
C LYS A 2 49.22 88.35 11.78
N LYS A 3 48.08 88.57 11.18
CA LYS A 3 46.80 87.92 11.60
C LYS A 3 46.50 86.53 10.96
N GLU A 4 47.03 86.23 9.78
CA GLU A 4 46.78 84.97 9.10
C GLU A 4 47.57 83.77 9.69
N ASN A 5 48.76 84.02 10.24
CA ASN A 5 49.58 82.95 10.80
C ASN A 5 49.09 82.44 12.16
N PHE A 6 48.27 83.18 12.87
CA PHE A 6 47.73 82.77 14.15
C PHE A 6 46.59 81.77 13.96
N ASN A 7 45.74 81.95 12.97
CA ASN A 7 44.62 81.00 12.65
C ASN A 7 45.12 79.66 12.11
N LYS A 8 46.19 79.63 11.30
CA LYS A 8 46.75 78.39 10.80
C LYS A 8 47.34 77.48 11.90
N LYS A 9 48.03 78.12 12.88
CA LYS A 9 48.58 77.33 14.01
C LYS A 9 47.50 76.70 14.91
N TYR A 10 46.42 77.44 15.15
CA TYR A 10 45.30 76.92 15.91
C TYR A 10 44.54 75.81 15.14
N LEU A 11 44.38 76.01 13.85
CA LEU A 11 43.73 74.98 13.01
C LEU A 11 44.60 73.71 12.94
N LEU A 12 45.89 73.79 12.84
CA LEU A 12 46.85 72.70 12.89
C LEU A 12 46.81 71.97 14.25
N ALA A 13 46.75 72.71 15.35
CA ALA A 13 46.67 72.16 16.69
C ALA A 13 45.33 71.37 16.93
N ILE A 14 44.24 71.95 16.42
CA ILE A 14 42.93 71.28 16.48
C ILE A 14 42.94 70.00 15.60
N LEU A 15 43.48 70.05 14.37
CA LEU A 15 43.63 68.90 13.51
C LEU A 15 44.55 67.85 14.13
N PHE A 16 45.61 68.18 14.76
CA PHE A 16 46.53 67.28 15.45
C PHE A 16 45.89 66.69 16.70
N GLY A 17 45.08 67.44 17.44
CA GLY A 17 44.28 66.96 18.57
C GLY A 17 43.21 65.97 18.14
N LEU A 18 42.53 66.27 17.02
CA LEU A 18 41.54 65.32 16.43
C LEU A 18 42.21 64.01 15.93
N LEU A 19 43.40 64.14 15.27
CA LEU A 19 44.14 62.92 14.82
C LEU A 19 44.65 62.07 16.02
N LEU A 20 45.13 62.79 17.12
CA LEU A 20 45.48 62.04 18.35
C LEU A 20 44.29 61.40 19.01
N LEU A 21 43.11 62.04 19.07
CA LEU A 21 41.90 61.49 19.58
C LEU A 21 41.42 60.28 18.75
N THR A 22 41.50 60.40 17.42
CA THR A 22 41.14 59.26 16.53
C THR A 22 42.11 58.09 16.70
N SER A 23 43.42 58.32 16.83
CA SER A 23 44.41 57.28 17.05
C SER A 23 44.29 56.61 18.42
N ILE A 24 43.87 57.35 19.48
CA ILE A 24 43.61 56.83 20.80
C ILE A 24 42.32 56.00 20.75
N VAL A 25 41.28 56.47 20.11
CA VAL A 25 40.02 55.76 19.95
C VAL A 25 40.24 54.50 19.12
N THR A 26 40.94 54.53 17.99
CA THR A 26 41.27 53.35 17.21
C THR A 26 42.18 52.39 17.97
N GLY A 27 43.15 52.84 18.75
CA GLY A 27 44.04 52.05 19.58
C GLY A 27 43.27 51.32 20.73
N ILE A 28 42.24 51.97 21.27
CA ILE A 28 41.37 51.37 22.27
C ILE A 28 40.46 50.28 21.59
N TYR A 29 39.91 50.57 20.44
CA TYR A 29 39.07 49.67 19.68
C TYR A 29 39.82 48.42 19.19
N GLU A 30 41.10 48.50 18.92
CA GLU A 30 41.96 47.37 18.49
C GLU A 30 42.66 46.66 19.66
N LYS A 31 42.50 47.17 20.87
CA LYS A 31 43.11 46.56 22.06
C LYS A 31 42.56 45.15 22.25
N GLN A 32 43.47 44.19 22.33
CA GLN A 32 43.13 42.80 22.71
C GLN A 32 42.69 42.77 24.17
N VAL A 33 41.53 42.20 24.40
CA VAL A 33 40.97 42.02 25.74
C VAL A 33 40.66 40.56 25.97
N GLU A 34 40.73 40.10 27.22
CA GLU A 34 40.26 38.79 27.59
C GLU A 34 38.77 38.70 27.29
N SER A 35 38.37 37.63 26.62
CA SER A 35 37.03 37.44 26.09
C SER A 35 36.70 35.95 26.09
N LEU A 36 35.43 35.61 25.87
CA LEU A 36 34.94 34.27 25.71
C LEU A 36 34.53 34.08 24.25
N ALA A 37 35.07 33.07 23.59
CA ALA A 37 34.58 32.58 22.30
C ALA A 37 33.39 31.67 22.57
N LEU A 38 32.24 31.98 21.95
CA LEU A 38 31.00 31.25 22.13
C LEU A 38 30.75 30.36 20.95
N ASN A 39 30.35 29.11 21.26
CA ASN A 39 29.84 28.17 20.29
C ASN A 39 28.46 27.72 20.74
N LEU A 40 27.50 27.72 19.82
CA LEU A 40 26.14 27.23 20.01
C LEU A 40 25.91 26.06 19.03
N ASN A 41 25.63 24.89 19.54
CA ASN A 41 25.37 23.66 18.75
C ASN A 41 26.45 23.33 17.71
N GLY A 42 27.72 23.73 17.96
CA GLY A 42 28.84 23.53 17.03
C GLY A 42 29.13 24.73 16.10
N GLU A 43 28.28 25.76 16.08
CA GLU A 43 28.50 27.00 15.32
C GLU A 43 29.15 28.10 16.17
N ASP A 44 30.13 28.75 15.61
CA ASP A 44 30.81 29.91 16.25
C ASP A 44 29.90 31.16 16.17
N LEU A 45 29.47 31.65 17.34
CA LEU A 45 28.66 32.85 17.44
C LEU A 45 29.51 34.12 17.54
N GLY A 46 30.77 33.99 17.88
CA GLY A 46 31.67 35.17 18.07
C GLY A 46 32.19 35.31 19.49
N LEU A 47 32.64 36.53 19.83
CA LEU A 47 33.30 36.83 21.09
C LEU A 47 32.44 37.72 22.00
N VAL A 48 32.41 37.40 23.28
CA VAL A 48 31.80 38.25 24.32
C VAL A 48 32.79 38.57 25.41
N LYS A 49 32.52 39.64 26.15
CA LYS A 49 33.45 40.14 27.18
C LYS A 49 33.52 39.23 28.42
N ASN A 50 32.42 38.71 28.87
CA ASN A 50 32.32 37.91 30.10
C ASN A 50 31.02 37.10 30.12
N GLU A 51 30.90 36.18 31.12
CA GLU A 51 29.75 35.32 31.32
C GLU A 51 28.45 36.09 31.58
N LYS A 52 28.51 37.25 32.26
CA LYS A 52 27.32 38.03 32.54
C LYS A 52 26.58 38.49 31.28
N ILE A 53 27.32 38.85 30.23
CA ILE A 53 26.72 39.23 28.93
C ILE A 53 25.97 38.05 28.32
N ILE A 54 26.43 36.79 28.54
CA ILE A 54 25.78 35.60 28.08
C ILE A 54 24.45 35.41 28.85
N GLU A 55 24.48 35.52 30.17
CA GLU A 55 23.29 35.40 31.03
C GLU A 55 22.23 36.44 30.68
N ASP A 56 22.64 37.72 30.61
CA ASP A 56 21.76 38.86 30.29
C ASP A 56 21.16 38.70 28.87
N ALA A 57 21.93 38.19 27.89
CA ALA A 57 21.47 37.94 26.54
C ALA A 57 20.48 36.75 26.47
N ILE A 58 20.71 35.69 27.21
CA ILE A 58 19.78 34.57 27.34
C ILE A 58 18.45 35.01 27.93
N ASP A 59 18.50 35.79 29.04
CA ASP A 59 17.28 36.30 29.68
C ASP A 59 16.50 37.22 28.74
N ARG A 60 17.19 38.04 27.97
CA ARG A 60 16.58 38.92 26.97
C ARG A 60 15.95 38.13 25.82
N ALA A 61 16.66 37.13 25.31
CA ALA A 61 16.17 36.25 24.27
C ALA A 61 14.91 35.46 24.73
N ASN A 62 14.96 34.85 25.92
CA ASN A 62 13.83 34.14 26.51
C ASN A 62 12.61 35.04 26.69
N LYS A 63 12.81 36.28 27.17
CA LYS A 63 11.72 37.25 27.32
C LYS A 63 11.06 37.56 25.97
N ALA A 64 11.86 37.84 24.92
CA ALA A 64 11.36 38.13 23.58
C ALA A 64 10.63 36.89 22.96
N ILE A 65 11.12 35.69 23.18
CA ILE A 65 10.48 34.42 22.75
C ILE A 65 9.14 34.24 23.44
N GLN A 66 9.09 34.44 24.77
CA GLN A 66 7.88 34.25 25.59
C GLN A 66 6.82 35.33 25.35
N GLU A 67 7.22 36.57 24.96
CA GLU A 67 6.27 37.62 24.54
C GLU A 67 5.41 37.16 23.32
N ASN A 68 5.99 36.34 22.43
CA ASN A 68 5.30 35.80 21.26
C ASN A 68 4.55 34.48 21.56
N ASN A 69 5.07 33.65 22.46
CA ASN A 69 4.45 32.39 22.87
C ASN A 69 4.94 32.00 24.29
N SER A 70 4.08 32.12 25.29
CA SER A 70 4.42 31.90 26.70
C SER A 70 4.81 30.45 27.02
N ASN A 71 4.49 29.49 26.16
CA ASN A 71 4.77 28.07 26.37
C ASN A 71 6.09 27.62 25.73
N VAL A 72 6.77 28.50 24.97
CA VAL A 72 8.01 28.20 24.28
C VAL A 72 9.18 28.79 25.05
N TYR A 73 10.24 28.03 25.16
CA TYR A 73 11.47 28.47 25.81
C TYR A 73 12.70 27.95 25.04
N TYR A 74 13.78 28.68 25.26
CA TYR A 74 15.09 28.34 24.75
C TYR A 74 15.89 27.60 25.80
N LYS A 75 16.55 26.50 25.41
CA LYS A 75 17.42 25.71 26.27
C LYS A 75 18.87 25.91 25.81
N PRO A 76 19.67 26.69 26.54
CA PRO A 76 21.02 27.02 26.07
C PRO A 76 21.93 25.78 26.07
N ASN A 77 22.54 25.49 24.93
CA ASN A 77 23.63 24.53 24.81
C ASN A 77 24.90 25.24 24.32
N PHE A 78 25.42 26.16 25.17
CA PHE A 78 26.64 26.92 24.89
C PHE A 78 27.88 26.22 25.38
N SER A 79 28.93 26.27 24.58
CA SER A 79 30.31 26.19 25.08
C SER A 79 31.01 27.51 24.99
N ALA A 80 31.72 27.89 26.04
CA ALA A 80 32.48 29.12 26.12
C ALA A 80 33.95 28.81 26.39
N THR A 81 34.84 29.34 25.52
CA THR A 81 36.28 29.12 25.67
C THR A 81 36.99 30.46 25.87
N LYS A 82 37.83 30.57 26.90
CA LYS A 82 38.62 31.78 27.15
C LYS A 82 39.59 32.02 26.00
N THR A 83 39.59 33.25 25.51
CA THR A 83 40.45 33.71 24.44
C THR A 83 40.77 35.20 24.59
N TYR A 84 41.49 35.75 23.63
CA TYR A 84 41.72 37.17 23.51
C TYR A 84 41.19 37.67 22.17
N GLY A 85 40.44 38.75 22.18
CA GLY A 85 39.87 39.34 20.99
C GLY A 85 39.95 40.86 20.98
N ALA A 86 39.87 41.45 19.80
CA ALA A 86 39.81 42.91 19.67
C ALA A 86 38.48 43.42 20.24
N TYR A 87 38.54 44.44 21.10
CA TYR A 87 37.36 45.01 21.77
C TYR A 87 36.22 45.37 20.77
N LYS A 88 36.56 45.80 19.58
CA LYS A 88 35.62 46.15 18.51
C LYS A 88 34.82 44.93 17.96
N ASN A 89 35.32 43.72 18.20
CA ASN A 89 34.73 42.48 17.69
C ASN A 89 33.86 41.77 18.73
N LEU A 90 33.70 42.37 19.94
CA LEU A 90 32.88 41.77 20.99
C LEU A 90 31.42 42.04 20.71
N LEU A 91 30.62 40.98 20.80
CA LEU A 91 29.16 41.07 20.73
C LEU A 91 28.62 41.81 21.97
N SER A 92 27.65 42.69 21.75
CA SER A 92 26.85 43.23 22.83
C SER A 92 25.82 42.22 23.33
N GLU A 93 25.25 42.44 24.51
CA GLU A 93 24.10 41.70 25.02
C GLU A 93 22.96 41.57 23.97
N LYS A 94 22.63 42.70 23.32
CA LYS A 94 21.58 42.75 22.33
C LYS A 94 21.92 41.90 21.09
N ASP A 95 23.13 42.10 20.51
CA ASP A 95 23.52 41.37 19.31
C ASP A 95 23.57 39.85 19.57
N LEU A 96 24.03 39.43 20.75
CA LEU A 96 24.04 38.06 21.16
C LEU A 96 22.61 37.54 21.34
N ALA A 97 21.70 38.30 21.97
CA ALA A 97 20.31 37.91 22.12
C ALA A 97 19.60 37.74 20.76
N ASP A 98 19.84 38.65 19.81
CA ASP A 98 19.29 38.57 18.47
C ASP A 98 19.80 37.31 17.73
N LEU A 99 21.09 36.93 17.87
CA LEU A 99 21.66 35.72 17.33
C LEU A 99 21.10 34.45 17.98
N ILE A 100 20.83 34.48 19.30
CA ILE A 100 20.20 33.39 20.02
C ILE A 100 18.78 33.17 19.48
N ILE A 101 17.99 34.23 19.28
CA ILE A 101 16.63 34.12 18.75
C ILE A 101 16.62 33.52 17.35
N GLU A 102 17.62 33.90 16.51
CA GLU A 102 17.73 33.41 15.13
C GLU A 102 18.14 31.95 15.04
N LYS A 103 19.06 31.50 15.92
CA LYS A 103 19.75 30.19 15.77
C LYS A 103 19.41 29.16 16.84
N ALA A 104 18.62 29.51 17.83
CA ALA A 104 18.32 28.63 18.94
C ALA A 104 17.23 27.59 18.63
N ASP A 105 17.49 26.38 19.01
CA ASP A 105 16.44 25.37 19.07
C ASP A 105 15.44 25.76 20.17
N LEU A 106 14.17 25.83 19.82
CA LEU A 106 13.10 26.20 20.71
C LEU A 106 12.37 24.94 21.21
N TYR A 107 12.08 24.91 22.50
CA TYR A 107 11.43 23.78 23.17
C TYR A 107 10.07 24.19 23.74
N THR A 108 9.20 23.21 23.84
CA THR A 108 7.91 23.37 24.51
C THR A 108 7.51 22.04 25.17
N ASN A 109 6.53 22.07 26.07
CA ASN A 109 5.89 20.88 26.58
C ASN A 109 4.63 20.60 25.77
N ALA A 110 4.54 19.43 25.18
CA ALA A 110 3.43 19.02 24.32
C ALA A 110 3.17 17.50 24.41
N TRP A 111 2.10 17.05 23.80
CA TRP A 111 1.82 15.64 23.59
C TRP A 111 2.58 15.13 22.37
N ILE A 112 3.58 14.31 22.63
CA ILE A 112 4.54 13.80 21.66
C ILE A 112 4.02 12.47 21.11
N VAL A 113 3.92 12.37 19.79
CA VAL A 113 3.64 11.12 19.08
C VAL A 113 4.95 10.49 18.66
N THR A 114 5.14 9.23 19.03
CA THR A 114 6.32 8.46 18.65
C THR A 114 5.94 7.25 17.81
N ILE A 115 6.79 6.87 16.86
CA ILE A 115 6.74 5.62 16.12
C ILE A 115 8.00 4.84 16.46
N ASP A 116 7.83 3.62 16.98
CA ASP A 116 8.93 2.73 17.34
C ASP A 116 9.99 3.41 18.24
N GLY A 117 9.54 4.35 19.07
CA GLY A 117 10.35 5.10 20.03
C GLY A 117 10.95 6.41 19.50
N GLU A 118 10.82 6.74 18.21
CA GLU A 118 11.24 8.00 17.64
C GLU A 118 10.10 9.04 17.65
N SER A 119 10.39 10.27 18.12
CA SER A 119 9.42 11.38 18.10
C SER A 119 9.22 11.88 16.66
N VAL A 120 7.97 11.94 16.20
CA VAL A 120 7.64 12.31 14.82
C VAL A 120 6.71 13.52 14.70
N ALA A 121 5.94 13.81 15.76
CA ALA A 121 5.03 14.94 15.82
C ALA A 121 4.73 15.31 17.26
N ALA A 122 4.24 16.52 17.50
CA ALA A 122 3.74 16.95 18.79
C ALA A 122 2.57 17.94 18.63
N LEU A 123 1.61 17.90 19.54
CA LEU A 123 0.47 18.79 19.61
C LEU A 123 0.28 19.27 21.05
N TYR A 124 -0.30 20.46 21.23
CA TYR A 124 -0.57 20.97 22.58
C TYR A 124 -1.73 20.25 23.28
N ASP A 125 -2.70 19.77 22.53
CA ASP A 125 -3.86 19.09 23.05
C ASP A 125 -3.84 17.58 22.73
N ARG A 126 -4.06 16.76 23.76
CA ARG A 126 -4.15 15.31 23.66
C ARG A 126 -5.33 14.85 22.83
N ASP A 127 -6.47 15.51 23.00
CA ASP A 127 -7.70 15.11 22.34
C ASP A 127 -7.60 15.39 20.83
N GLU A 128 -6.94 16.48 20.41
CA GLU A 128 -6.62 16.71 18.99
C GLU A 128 -5.77 15.59 18.39
N VAL A 129 -4.79 15.06 19.14
CA VAL A 129 -3.99 13.89 18.69
C VAL A 129 -4.88 12.68 18.49
N LEU A 130 -5.71 12.35 19.49
CA LEU A 130 -6.57 11.18 19.46
C LEU A 130 -7.64 11.27 18.37
N ASP A 131 -8.23 12.44 18.17
CA ASP A 131 -9.22 12.68 17.13
C ASP A 131 -8.62 12.58 15.73
N ALA A 132 -7.42 13.11 15.51
CA ALA A 132 -6.72 12.97 14.24
C ALA A 132 -6.40 11.50 13.93
N ILE A 133 -5.88 10.75 14.90
CA ILE A 133 -5.61 9.31 14.76
C ILE A 133 -6.89 8.53 14.51
N SER A 134 -7.96 8.84 15.25
CA SER A 134 -9.26 8.17 15.07
C SER A 134 -9.83 8.42 13.68
N SER A 135 -9.83 9.68 13.24
CA SER A 135 -10.28 10.08 11.91
C SER A 135 -9.45 9.45 10.81
N PHE A 136 -8.13 9.37 11.00
CA PHE A 136 -7.22 8.71 10.08
C PHE A 136 -7.53 7.21 9.96
N LYS A 137 -7.65 6.48 11.07
CA LYS A 137 -8.04 5.06 11.06
C LYS A 137 -9.42 4.86 10.41
N GLN A 138 -10.38 5.75 10.71
CA GLN A 138 -11.73 5.67 10.15
C GLN A 138 -11.75 5.85 8.62
N SER A 139 -10.81 6.60 8.05
CA SER A 139 -10.74 6.81 6.60
C SER A 139 -10.52 5.51 5.79
N PHE A 140 -9.96 4.46 6.41
CA PHE A 140 -9.76 3.15 5.79
C PHE A 140 -10.99 2.23 5.90
N ILE A 141 -11.98 2.57 6.72
CA ILE A 141 -13.16 1.71 6.92
C ILE A 141 -14.20 1.94 5.82
N GLY A 142 -14.35 3.19 5.37
CA GLY A 142 -15.36 3.57 4.39
C GLY A 142 -16.80 3.38 4.90
N GLU A 143 -17.78 3.51 4.00
CA GLU A 143 -19.21 3.33 4.30
C GLU A 143 -19.71 1.88 4.14
N SER A 144 -18.81 0.92 3.97
CA SER A 144 -19.15 -0.48 3.68
C SER A 144 -19.79 -1.19 4.89
N LYS A 145 -20.71 -2.13 4.61
CA LYS A 145 -21.37 -3.01 5.62
C LYS A 145 -20.44 -4.11 6.14
N ARG A 146 -19.22 -3.76 6.51
CA ARG A 146 -18.27 -4.72 7.07
C ARG A 146 -18.20 -4.59 8.59
N ILE A 147 -18.01 -5.71 9.26
CA ILE A 147 -17.89 -5.76 10.72
C ILE A 147 -16.40 -5.69 11.06
N ILE A 148 -15.94 -4.53 11.50
CA ILE A 148 -14.55 -4.34 11.91
C ILE A 148 -14.30 -5.10 13.21
N LYS A 149 -13.30 -5.97 13.20
CA LYS A 149 -12.83 -6.75 14.36
C LYS A 149 -11.70 -6.07 15.10
N SER A 150 -10.74 -5.53 14.35
CA SER A 150 -9.66 -4.70 14.88
C SER A 150 -9.18 -3.72 13.83
N ILE A 151 -8.64 -2.59 14.30
CA ILE A 151 -7.97 -1.57 13.51
C ILE A 151 -6.83 -0.97 14.32
N ASP A 152 -5.60 -1.32 13.98
CA ASP A 152 -4.41 -0.95 14.71
C ASP A 152 -3.30 -0.48 13.77
N PHE A 153 -2.38 0.34 14.30
CA PHE A 153 -1.15 0.62 13.58
C PHE A 153 -0.25 -0.61 13.57
N MET A 154 0.46 -0.80 12.47
CA MET A 154 1.45 -1.88 12.36
C MET A 154 2.73 -1.56 13.13
N SER A 155 3.07 -0.28 13.31
CA SER A 155 4.18 0.20 14.12
C SER A 155 3.73 0.46 15.55
N ASN A 156 4.68 0.47 16.48
CA ASN A 156 4.39 0.82 17.87
C ASN A 156 4.25 2.34 18.00
N VAL A 157 2.99 2.82 17.96
CA VAL A 157 2.66 4.24 18.12
C VAL A 157 2.36 4.51 19.59
N SER A 158 3.07 5.47 20.19
CA SER A 158 2.76 5.92 21.56
C SER A 158 2.60 7.44 21.65
N ILE A 159 1.87 7.88 22.67
CA ILE A 159 1.54 9.29 22.92
C ILE A 159 1.95 9.58 24.36
N ASN A 160 2.91 10.47 24.55
CA ASN A 160 3.44 10.84 25.85
C ASN A 160 3.52 12.36 25.98
N PHE A 161 3.29 12.88 27.20
CA PHE A 161 3.50 14.30 27.47
C PHE A 161 4.93 14.55 27.87
N GLY A 162 5.59 15.54 27.27
CA GLY A 162 6.98 15.86 27.59
C GLY A 162 7.52 17.06 26.82
N GLU A 163 8.79 17.33 27.06
CA GLU A 163 9.55 18.38 26.38
C GLU A 163 9.93 17.94 24.97
N ILE A 164 9.71 18.80 23.99
CA ILE A 164 9.99 18.53 22.59
C ILE A 164 10.47 19.80 21.86
N ASP A 165 11.26 19.61 20.82
CA ASP A 165 11.63 20.67 19.88
C ASP A 165 10.39 21.17 19.11
N THR A 166 10.25 22.50 19.02
CA THR A 166 9.08 23.11 18.37
C THR A 166 8.98 22.82 16.87
N SER A 167 10.05 22.34 16.23
CA SER A 167 10.01 21.92 14.82
C SER A 167 9.08 20.74 14.56
N LEU A 168 8.81 19.94 15.60
CA LEU A 168 7.86 18.81 15.54
C LEU A 168 6.43 19.20 15.93
N LEU A 169 6.20 20.46 16.33
CA LEU A 169 4.90 20.94 16.76
C LEU A 169 3.98 21.18 15.55
N MET A 170 2.81 20.60 15.60
CA MET A 170 1.81 20.66 14.54
C MET A 170 0.45 21.05 15.12
N ASP A 171 -0.41 21.63 14.29
CA ASP A 171 -1.85 21.66 14.56
C ASP A 171 -2.50 20.33 14.11
N GLN A 172 -3.75 20.11 14.52
CA GLN A 172 -4.50 18.89 14.22
C GLN A 172 -4.58 18.58 12.72
N ASN A 173 -4.78 19.59 11.88
CA ASN A 173 -4.92 19.40 10.43
C ASN A 173 -3.60 18.97 9.80
N LYS A 174 -2.51 19.65 10.14
CA LYS A 174 -1.17 19.28 9.67
C LYS A 174 -0.76 17.90 10.15
N PHE A 175 -1.12 17.54 11.38
CA PHE A 175 -0.85 16.20 11.89
C PHE A 175 -1.65 15.15 11.12
N TYR A 176 -2.93 15.41 10.80
CA TYR A 176 -3.72 14.51 9.96
C TYR A 176 -3.13 14.34 8.54
N GLU A 177 -2.71 15.45 7.90
CA GLU A 177 -2.00 15.42 6.61
C GLU A 177 -0.69 14.63 6.70
N PHE A 178 0.06 14.82 7.78
CA PHE A 178 1.29 14.06 8.05
C PHE A 178 1.03 12.56 8.15
N LEU A 179 -0.02 12.13 8.88
CA LEU A 179 -0.44 10.74 8.95
C LEU A 179 -0.73 10.17 7.55
N GLN A 180 -1.46 10.92 6.72
CA GLN A 180 -1.78 10.51 5.35
C GLN A 180 -0.54 10.39 4.45
N ALA A 181 0.40 11.31 4.59
CA ALA A 181 1.65 11.32 3.82
C ALA A 181 2.63 10.22 4.26
N SER A 182 2.47 9.69 5.48
CA SER A 182 3.36 8.70 6.09
C SER A 182 2.90 7.25 5.87
N ILE A 183 1.96 7.01 4.95
CA ILE A 183 1.55 5.66 4.55
C ILE A 183 2.60 5.11 3.57
N SER A 184 3.01 3.87 3.79
CA SER A 184 3.90 3.19 2.84
C SER A 184 3.23 3.05 1.47
N GLU A 185 3.95 3.36 0.39
CA GLU A 185 3.52 2.97 -0.95
C GLU A 185 3.54 1.44 -1.05
N THR A 186 2.45 0.81 -0.67
CA THR A 186 2.27 -0.63 -0.86
C THR A 186 2.07 -0.87 -2.35
N LYS A 187 3.11 -1.26 -3.05
CA LYS A 187 2.98 -1.83 -4.41
C LYS A 187 2.34 -3.20 -4.29
N VAL A 188 1.05 -3.23 -4.08
CA VAL A 188 0.26 -4.44 -4.28
C VAL A 188 0.18 -4.62 -5.80
N SER A 189 0.84 -5.65 -6.32
CA SER A 189 0.54 -6.12 -7.66
C SER A 189 -0.96 -6.38 -7.70
N HIS A 190 -1.69 -5.63 -8.55
CA HIS A 190 -3.13 -5.71 -8.66
C HIS A 190 -3.56 -7.14 -8.95
N TYR A 191 -4.00 -7.85 -7.94
CA TYR A 191 -4.95 -8.92 -8.11
C TYR A 191 -6.31 -8.26 -8.25
N LYS A 192 -6.91 -8.37 -9.43
CA LYS A 192 -8.32 -8.02 -9.62
C LYS A 192 -9.12 -8.82 -8.61
N ALA A 193 -10.03 -8.16 -7.93
CA ALA A 193 -10.92 -8.74 -6.92
C ALA A 193 -11.81 -9.90 -7.43
N ASP A 194 -11.73 -10.23 -8.71
CA ASP A 194 -12.54 -11.23 -9.38
C ASP A 194 -11.99 -12.67 -9.27
N ASN A 195 -10.76 -12.84 -8.75
CA ASN A 195 -10.13 -14.14 -8.62
C ASN A 195 -9.66 -14.37 -7.19
N LEU A 196 -10.56 -14.85 -6.35
CA LEU A 196 -10.27 -15.37 -5.02
C LEU A 196 -9.47 -16.67 -5.15
N THR A 197 -8.16 -16.58 -5.31
CA THR A 197 -7.28 -17.73 -5.16
C THR A 197 -6.95 -17.93 -3.69
N PRO A 198 -7.19 -19.10 -3.12
CA PRO A 198 -6.66 -19.43 -1.81
C PRO A 198 -5.17 -19.73 -1.93
N TYR A 199 -4.38 -19.07 -1.10
CA TYR A 199 -3.01 -19.39 -0.76
C TYR A 199 -1.94 -19.26 -1.88
N LYS A 200 -1.34 -18.08 -1.97
CA LYS A 200 0.09 -17.95 -2.16
C LYS A 200 0.67 -17.31 -0.91
N ASP A 201 1.78 -17.83 -0.42
CA ASP A 201 2.49 -17.30 0.75
C ASP A 201 2.70 -15.79 0.60
N TYR A 202 2.03 -15.02 1.43
CA TYR A 202 2.05 -13.54 1.40
C TYR A 202 3.36 -12.95 1.95
N GLU A 203 4.38 -13.77 2.25
CA GLU A 203 5.70 -13.29 2.65
C GLU A 203 6.38 -12.41 1.59
N ASP A 204 6.09 -12.63 0.30
CA ASP A 204 6.64 -11.83 -0.81
C ASP A 204 5.92 -10.48 -1.05
N LEU A 205 4.78 -10.23 -0.42
CA LEU A 205 4.04 -8.95 -0.50
C LEU A 205 4.61 -7.87 0.43
N TYR A 206 5.50 -8.24 1.32
CA TYR A 206 6.15 -7.35 2.26
C TYR A 206 7.40 -6.70 1.65
N VAL A 207 7.24 -6.00 0.53
CA VAL A 207 8.34 -5.26 -0.08
C VAL A 207 8.44 -3.88 0.55
N LYS A 208 9.48 -3.73 1.38
CA LYS A 208 10.00 -2.45 1.87
C LYS A 208 9.02 -1.60 2.67
N ARG A 209 8.80 -2.01 3.90
CA ARG A 209 8.22 -1.17 4.93
C ARG A 209 9.17 0.00 5.22
N ASP A 210 8.70 1.23 5.12
CA ASP A 210 9.36 2.32 5.81
C ASP A 210 9.12 2.11 7.32
N PRO A 211 10.17 1.93 8.14
CA PRO A 211 10.00 1.73 9.58
C PRO A 211 9.28 2.88 10.29
N LYS A 212 9.13 4.03 9.64
CA LYS A 212 8.44 5.22 10.16
C LYS A 212 7.03 5.42 9.58
N SER A 213 6.43 4.38 8.99
CA SER A 213 5.10 4.49 8.39
C SER A 213 3.97 4.31 9.41
N PHE A 214 2.89 5.06 9.22
CA PHE A 214 1.62 4.89 9.92
C PHE A 214 0.69 3.90 9.22
N ASP A 215 1.22 2.79 8.72
CA ASP A 215 0.42 1.75 8.10
C ASP A 215 -0.58 1.16 9.09
N VAL A 216 -1.82 0.98 8.63
CA VAL A 216 -2.94 0.49 9.43
C VAL A 216 -3.26 -0.95 9.06
N PHE A 217 -3.21 -1.84 10.05
CA PHE A 217 -3.71 -3.20 9.94
C PHE A 217 -5.19 -3.24 10.31
N ILE A 218 -6.01 -3.81 9.43
CA ILE A 218 -7.44 -3.95 9.65
C ILE A 218 -7.83 -5.41 9.51
N LYS A 219 -8.64 -5.90 10.43
CA LYS A 219 -9.30 -7.18 10.35
C LYS A 219 -10.80 -6.98 10.38
N ASP A 220 -11.49 -7.53 9.38
CA ASP A 220 -12.95 -7.40 9.28
C ASP A 220 -13.64 -8.72 8.93
N GLN A 221 -14.96 -8.70 8.99
CA GLN A 221 -15.83 -9.72 8.42
C GLN A 221 -16.80 -9.05 7.46
N VAL A 222 -16.87 -9.60 6.25
CA VAL A 222 -17.77 -9.14 5.20
C VAL A 222 -18.73 -10.26 4.85
N GLU A 223 -19.98 -9.89 4.61
CA GLU A 223 -20.98 -10.77 4.04
C GLU A 223 -21.40 -10.22 2.68
N GLU A 224 -21.19 -10.97 1.64
CA GLU A 224 -21.44 -10.57 0.26
C GLU A 224 -22.33 -11.57 -0.48
N LYS A 225 -23.12 -11.08 -1.42
CA LYS A 225 -23.89 -11.91 -2.33
C LYS A 225 -23.11 -12.07 -3.62
N ILE A 226 -22.82 -13.33 -3.98
CA ILE A 226 -22.13 -13.68 -5.21
C ILE A 226 -23.19 -14.22 -6.17
N SER A 227 -23.23 -13.65 -7.37
CA SER A 227 -24.07 -14.18 -8.45
C SER A 227 -23.43 -15.45 -9.01
N LEU A 228 -24.26 -16.49 -9.13
CA LEU A 228 -23.92 -17.73 -9.82
C LEU A 228 -24.60 -17.66 -11.19
N PRO A 229 -23.84 -17.52 -12.30
CA PRO A 229 -24.43 -17.27 -13.59
C PRO A 229 -25.32 -18.41 -14.06
N ALA A 230 -26.45 -18.05 -14.66
CA ALA A 230 -27.33 -18.97 -15.34
C ALA A 230 -26.63 -19.57 -16.56
N SER A 231 -26.79 -20.86 -16.78
CA SER A 231 -26.32 -21.55 -17.98
C SER A 231 -27.42 -21.54 -19.05
N THR A 232 -27.06 -21.75 -20.32
CA THR A 232 -28.01 -21.93 -21.40
C THR A 232 -28.05 -23.41 -21.82
N ILE A 233 -29.25 -23.99 -21.90
CA ILE A 233 -29.49 -25.33 -22.42
C ILE A 233 -30.05 -25.20 -23.83
N PHE A 234 -29.37 -25.80 -24.80
CA PHE A 234 -29.86 -25.88 -26.16
C PHE A 234 -30.60 -27.20 -26.34
N ILE A 235 -31.86 -27.10 -26.81
CA ILE A 235 -32.68 -28.27 -27.18
C ILE A 235 -32.86 -28.22 -28.69
N TYR A 236 -32.47 -29.30 -29.35
CA TYR A 236 -32.66 -29.38 -30.81
C TYR A 236 -34.11 -29.71 -31.08
N ASP A 237 -34.71 -28.91 -31.97
CA ASP A 237 -36.12 -28.98 -32.31
C ASP A 237 -36.29 -29.20 -33.82
N GLU A 238 -36.80 -30.37 -34.22
CA GLU A 238 -37.01 -30.74 -35.61
C GLU A 238 -38.09 -29.88 -36.29
N THR A 239 -38.89 -29.15 -35.53
CA THR A 239 -39.97 -28.29 -36.05
C THR A 239 -39.45 -26.90 -36.44
N LEU A 240 -38.25 -26.51 -36.04
CA LEU A 240 -37.62 -25.27 -36.34
C LEU A 240 -36.72 -25.39 -37.58
N ASN A 241 -36.75 -24.39 -38.46
CA ASN A 241 -35.83 -24.33 -39.58
C ASN A 241 -34.40 -24.12 -39.12
N MET A 242 -33.43 -24.53 -39.92
CA MET A 242 -32.02 -24.39 -39.62
C MET A 242 -31.67 -22.91 -39.31
N GLY A 243 -31.06 -22.68 -38.14
CA GLY A 243 -30.66 -21.33 -37.66
C GLY A 243 -31.77 -20.54 -36.98
N GLU A 244 -33.00 -21.08 -36.93
CA GLU A 244 -34.06 -20.54 -36.10
C GLU A 244 -33.84 -20.94 -34.65
N THR A 245 -34.09 -20.03 -33.72
CA THR A 245 -34.03 -20.26 -32.30
C THR A 245 -35.30 -19.75 -31.63
N PHE A 246 -35.75 -20.49 -30.62
CA PHE A 246 -36.85 -20.08 -29.76
C PHE A 246 -36.47 -20.25 -28.28
N VAL A 247 -36.59 -19.16 -27.54
CA VAL A 247 -36.33 -19.22 -26.08
C VAL A 247 -37.58 -19.67 -25.42
N GLU A 248 -37.55 -20.91 -24.89
CA GLU A 248 -38.66 -21.49 -24.11
C GLU A 248 -38.75 -20.83 -22.73
N ARG A 249 -37.60 -20.62 -22.10
CA ARG A 249 -37.50 -20.04 -20.76
C ARG A 249 -36.20 -19.25 -20.62
N GLU A 250 -36.31 -18.03 -20.09
CA GLU A 250 -35.16 -17.26 -19.64
C GLU A 250 -34.62 -17.82 -18.32
N GLY A 251 -33.31 -17.93 -18.19
CA GLY A 251 -32.64 -18.33 -16.97
C GLY A 251 -32.52 -17.19 -15.97
N GLU A 252 -32.35 -17.54 -14.75
CA GLU A 252 -32.04 -16.58 -13.67
C GLU A 252 -30.76 -17.00 -12.96
N ASP A 253 -29.90 -16.03 -12.62
CA ASP A 253 -28.70 -16.27 -11.86
C ASP A 253 -29.05 -16.80 -10.45
N GLY A 254 -28.26 -17.72 -9.98
CA GLY A 254 -28.28 -18.15 -8.58
C GLY A 254 -27.59 -17.13 -7.68
N VAL A 255 -27.81 -17.25 -6.39
CA VAL A 255 -27.21 -16.39 -5.38
C VAL A 255 -26.54 -17.23 -4.30
N LEU A 256 -25.25 -17.01 -4.11
CA LEU A 256 -24.46 -17.53 -3.01
C LEU A 256 -24.18 -16.40 -2.02
N LEU A 257 -24.50 -16.61 -0.74
CA LEU A 257 -24.12 -15.73 0.34
C LEU A 257 -22.80 -16.24 0.91
N ARG A 258 -21.74 -15.42 0.78
CA ARG A 258 -20.41 -15.72 1.30
C ARG A 258 -20.10 -14.82 2.48
N LYS A 259 -19.62 -15.41 3.56
CA LYS A 259 -19.05 -14.70 4.69
C LYS A 259 -17.55 -14.93 4.73
N SER A 260 -16.78 -13.87 4.67
CA SER A 260 -15.32 -13.91 4.69
C SER A 260 -14.75 -13.08 5.84
N GLU A 261 -13.60 -13.49 6.32
CA GLU A 261 -12.76 -12.70 7.22
C GLU A 261 -11.54 -12.24 6.43
N ASN A 262 -11.35 -10.91 6.37
CA ASN A 262 -10.29 -10.32 5.59
C ASN A 262 -9.32 -9.56 6.49
N GLU A 263 -8.05 -9.58 6.11
CA GLU A 263 -6.98 -8.80 6.70
C GLU A 263 -6.45 -7.82 5.64
N TYR A 264 -6.24 -6.57 6.06
CA TYR A 264 -5.79 -5.49 5.18
C TYR A 264 -4.57 -4.79 5.77
N ILE A 265 -3.72 -4.28 4.90
CA ILE A 265 -2.80 -3.20 5.23
C ILE A 265 -3.26 -1.99 4.44
N ASN A 266 -3.62 -0.93 5.14
CA ASN A 266 -4.27 0.25 4.59
C ASN A 266 -5.55 -0.17 3.82
N ASN A 267 -5.62 0.08 2.52
CA ASN A 267 -6.78 -0.31 1.69
C ASN A 267 -6.57 -1.62 0.92
N ASN A 268 -5.46 -2.34 1.14
CA ASN A 268 -5.09 -3.51 0.37
C ASN A 268 -5.40 -4.79 1.16
N ILE A 269 -6.19 -5.69 0.57
CA ILE A 269 -6.42 -7.02 1.14
C ILE A 269 -5.12 -7.82 1.03
N ILE A 270 -4.62 -8.29 2.18
CA ILE A 270 -3.44 -9.15 2.25
C ILE A 270 -3.81 -10.61 2.51
N LYS A 271 -5.01 -10.85 3.03
CA LYS A 271 -5.53 -12.19 3.30
C LYS A 271 -7.04 -12.19 3.32
N SER A 272 -7.63 -13.25 2.77
CA SER A 272 -9.07 -13.47 2.81
C SER A 272 -9.36 -14.95 3.12
N ASN A 273 -10.12 -15.21 4.17
CA ASN A 273 -10.55 -16.54 4.57
C ASN A 273 -12.07 -16.65 4.45
N VAL A 274 -12.55 -17.56 3.65
CA VAL A 274 -13.97 -17.87 3.59
C VAL A 274 -14.36 -18.62 4.87
N LEU A 275 -15.25 -18.02 5.66
CA LEU A 275 -15.74 -18.61 6.91
C LEU A 275 -16.94 -19.51 6.69
N ASN A 276 -17.84 -19.10 5.79
CA ASN A 276 -19.07 -19.82 5.48
C ASN A 276 -19.60 -19.43 4.11
N GLU A 277 -20.22 -20.38 3.43
CA GLU A 277 -20.97 -20.16 2.19
C GLU A 277 -22.35 -20.79 2.34
N LYS A 278 -23.37 -20.04 1.96
CA LYS A 278 -24.77 -20.49 1.95
C LYS A 278 -25.38 -20.20 0.61
N LEU A 279 -25.78 -21.24 -0.10
CA LEU A 279 -26.56 -21.10 -1.31
C LEU A 279 -27.97 -20.58 -0.97
N ILE A 280 -28.32 -19.45 -1.53
CA ILE A 280 -29.64 -18.80 -1.34
C ILE A 280 -30.61 -19.24 -2.44
N SER A 281 -30.15 -19.24 -3.69
CA SER A 281 -30.89 -19.75 -4.85
C SER A 281 -29.98 -20.43 -5.83
N TYR A 282 -30.43 -21.53 -6.43
CA TYR A 282 -29.76 -22.17 -7.56
C TYR A 282 -29.94 -21.31 -8.81
N PRO A 283 -28.95 -21.26 -9.72
CA PRO A 283 -29.19 -20.72 -11.04
C PRO A 283 -30.20 -21.60 -11.79
N THR A 284 -31.08 -20.95 -12.52
CA THR A 284 -32.00 -21.67 -13.44
C THR A 284 -31.51 -21.40 -14.87
N SER A 285 -31.44 -22.50 -15.66
CA SER A 285 -30.91 -22.38 -17.02
C SER A 285 -31.90 -21.70 -17.96
N THR A 286 -31.41 -20.90 -18.88
CA THR A 286 -32.10 -20.49 -20.10
C THR A 286 -32.31 -21.76 -20.97
N ILE A 287 -33.50 -22.00 -21.50
CA ILE A 287 -33.77 -23.08 -22.43
C ILE A 287 -34.00 -22.45 -23.80
N VAL A 288 -33.18 -22.84 -24.76
CA VAL A 288 -33.26 -22.37 -26.15
C VAL A 288 -33.42 -23.55 -27.06
N HIS A 289 -34.51 -23.56 -27.82
CA HIS A 289 -34.71 -24.50 -28.92
C HIS A 289 -33.97 -24.02 -30.16
N VAL A 290 -33.28 -24.93 -30.86
CA VAL A 290 -32.46 -24.65 -32.05
C VAL A 290 -32.83 -25.64 -33.12
N GLY A 291 -33.03 -25.16 -34.34
CA GLY A 291 -33.35 -26.01 -35.52
C GLY A 291 -32.30 -27.13 -35.77
N ASP A 292 -32.74 -28.31 -36.13
CA ASP A 292 -32.12 -29.63 -36.00
C ASP A 292 -30.84 -29.94 -36.78
N ARG A 293 -30.40 -29.08 -37.70
CA ARG A 293 -29.24 -29.41 -38.57
C ARG A 293 -27.88 -29.36 -37.85
N ALA A 294 -27.82 -28.85 -36.63
CA ALA A 294 -26.57 -28.77 -35.85
C ALA A 294 -26.17 -30.12 -35.22
N LEU A 295 -27.11 -31.08 -35.08
CA LEU A 295 -26.84 -32.42 -34.46
C LEU A 295 -25.96 -33.33 -35.33
N THR A 296 -25.83 -33.03 -36.63
CA THR A 296 -25.03 -33.85 -37.57
C THR A 296 -23.58 -33.34 -37.70
N LEU A 297 -23.25 -32.20 -37.13
CA LEU A 297 -21.92 -31.63 -37.21
C LEU A 297 -21.03 -32.04 -36.04
N LYS A 298 -19.78 -32.35 -36.34
CA LYS A 298 -18.75 -32.52 -35.30
C LYS A 298 -18.67 -31.26 -34.46
N PRO A 299 -18.60 -31.32 -33.11
CA PRO A 299 -18.37 -30.14 -32.32
C PRO A 299 -17.05 -29.47 -32.72
N GLU A 300 -17.06 -28.13 -32.78
CA GLU A 300 -15.85 -27.33 -32.98
C GLU A 300 -15.23 -27.12 -31.58
N PHE A 301 -14.09 -27.74 -31.34
CA PHE A 301 -13.42 -27.65 -30.05
C PHE A 301 -12.45 -26.48 -30.00
N GLN A 302 -12.41 -25.80 -28.84
CA GLN A 302 -11.47 -24.73 -28.54
C GLN A 302 -10.53 -25.15 -27.39
N MET A 303 -9.34 -24.55 -27.35
CA MET A 303 -8.41 -24.74 -26.24
C MET A 303 -9.11 -24.49 -24.91
N PRO A 304 -9.06 -25.45 -23.96
CA PRO A 304 -9.80 -25.32 -22.71
C PRO A 304 -9.19 -24.34 -21.72
N THR A 305 -7.93 -23.94 -21.92
CA THR A 305 -7.22 -23.00 -21.04
C THR A 305 -6.10 -22.31 -21.80
N PHE A 306 -5.64 -21.19 -21.24
CA PHE A 306 -4.42 -20.52 -21.73
C PHE A 306 -3.20 -21.27 -21.21
N GLY A 307 -2.26 -21.62 -22.08
CA GLY A 307 -1.03 -22.32 -21.68
C GLY A 307 -0.25 -22.87 -22.86
N VAL A 308 0.75 -23.66 -22.52
CA VAL A 308 1.62 -24.34 -23.50
C VAL A 308 1.40 -25.87 -23.38
N ILE A 309 1.20 -26.54 -24.51
CA ILE A 309 1.14 -28.02 -24.53
C ILE A 309 2.55 -28.53 -24.18
N THR A 310 2.68 -29.14 -23.02
CA THR A 310 3.95 -29.70 -22.50
C THR A 310 4.08 -31.18 -22.77
N SER A 311 2.98 -31.86 -23.04
CA SER A 311 2.96 -33.27 -23.36
C SER A 311 1.79 -33.62 -24.28
N GLY A 312 2.07 -34.20 -25.41
CA GLY A 312 1.10 -34.64 -26.42
C GLY A 312 0.47 -36.00 -26.10
N TYR A 313 -0.58 -36.33 -26.89
CA TYR A 313 -1.28 -37.61 -26.87
C TYR A 313 -0.40 -38.75 -27.42
N GLY A 314 -0.49 -39.96 -26.90
CA GLY A 314 0.10 -41.15 -27.46
C GLY A 314 1.02 -41.97 -26.55
N PRO A 315 1.84 -42.86 -27.13
CA PRO A 315 2.70 -43.75 -26.36
C PRO A 315 3.82 -42.97 -25.64
N ARG A 316 4.04 -43.31 -24.35
CA ARG A 316 5.16 -42.85 -23.52
C ARG A 316 6.01 -44.06 -23.06
N PHE A 317 7.18 -43.80 -22.50
CA PHE A 317 8.05 -44.86 -21.96
C PHE A 317 7.38 -45.68 -20.85
N ASP A 318 6.51 -45.05 -20.07
CA ASP A 318 5.80 -45.59 -18.91
C ASP A 318 4.32 -45.90 -19.17
N GLY A 319 3.85 -45.89 -20.44
CA GLY A 319 2.46 -46.16 -20.78
C GLY A 319 1.92 -45.40 -21.96
N PHE A 320 0.67 -45.04 -21.90
CA PHE A 320 -0.04 -44.28 -22.94
C PHE A 320 -0.71 -43.05 -22.36
N HIS A 321 -0.40 -41.86 -22.95
CA HIS A 321 -1.02 -40.59 -22.60
C HIS A 321 -2.36 -40.43 -23.33
N ARG A 322 -3.42 -40.33 -22.58
CA ARG A 322 -4.81 -40.39 -23.09
C ARG A 322 -5.29 -39.05 -23.63
N GLY A 323 -4.53 -37.97 -23.44
CA GLY A 323 -4.87 -36.61 -23.84
C GLY A 323 -3.63 -35.74 -24.04
N ILE A 324 -3.80 -34.46 -23.84
CA ILE A 324 -2.70 -33.48 -23.84
C ILE A 324 -2.59 -32.80 -22.46
N ASP A 325 -1.38 -32.44 -22.08
CA ASP A 325 -1.11 -31.68 -20.87
C ASP A 325 -0.80 -30.23 -21.23
N ILE A 326 -1.64 -29.31 -20.79
CA ILE A 326 -1.55 -27.87 -21.07
C ILE A 326 -1.09 -27.19 -19.77
N ALA A 327 0.21 -26.83 -19.70
CA ALA A 327 0.77 -26.15 -18.55
C ALA A 327 0.49 -24.64 -18.61
N GLY A 328 0.11 -24.08 -17.48
CA GLY A 328 -0.20 -22.67 -17.32
C GLY A 328 -0.08 -22.23 -15.87
N PRO A 329 -0.36 -20.95 -15.57
CA PRO A 329 -0.35 -20.48 -14.19
C PRO A 329 -1.33 -21.26 -13.30
N PHE A 330 -0.90 -21.62 -12.10
CA PHE A 330 -1.76 -22.25 -11.10
C PHE A 330 -2.97 -21.37 -10.79
N GLY A 331 -4.20 -21.92 -10.82
CA GLY A 331 -5.44 -21.19 -10.63
C GLY A 331 -6.00 -20.53 -11.90
N SER A 332 -5.42 -20.75 -13.09
CA SER A 332 -6.00 -20.29 -14.36
C SER A 332 -7.34 -20.98 -14.64
N ASP A 333 -8.23 -20.28 -15.32
CA ASP A 333 -9.52 -20.83 -15.72
C ASP A 333 -9.36 -22.04 -16.65
N ILE A 334 -10.10 -23.11 -16.36
CA ILE A 334 -10.36 -24.22 -17.27
C ILE A 334 -11.80 -24.09 -17.77
N LYS A 335 -11.95 -24.04 -19.09
CA LYS A 335 -13.20 -23.73 -19.78
C LYS A 335 -13.68 -24.92 -20.61
N ALA A 336 -15.00 -25.00 -20.82
CA ALA A 336 -15.58 -25.98 -21.72
C ALA A 336 -15.08 -25.75 -23.17
N ALA A 337 -14.50 -26.76 -23.77
CA ALA A 337 -13.95 -26.70 -25.13
C ALA A 337 -15.04 -26.63 -26.22
N ALA A 338 -16.24 -27.15 -25.93
CA ALA A 338 -17.42 -27.11 -26.81
C ALA A 338 -18.71 -27.10 -25.97
N PRO A 339 -19.88 -26.75 -26.58
CA PRO A 339 -21.16 -26.82 -25.88
C PRO A 339 -21.50 -28.25 -25.48
N GLY A 340 -22.08 -28.43 -24.29
CA GLY A 340 -22.43 -29.77 -23.82
C GLY A 340 -23.10 -29.82 -22.46
N LYS A 341 -23.13 -31.02 -21.87
CA LYS A 341 -23.67 -31.25 -20.54
C LYS A 341 -22.65 -31.93 -19.65
N VAL A 342 -22.44 -31.41 -18.45
CA VAL A 342 -21.56 -32.02 -17.46
C VAL A 342 -22.13 -33.37 -16.98
N THR A 343 -21.41 -34.45 -17.25
CA THR A 343 -21.79 -35.81 -16.85
C THR A 343 -21.13 -36.23 -15.57
N PHE A 344 -19.94 -35.66 -15.26
CA PHE A 344 -19.21 -35.87 -14.03
C PHE A 344 -18.50 -34.61 -13.57
N ALA A 345 -18.52 -34.35 -12.26
CA ALA A 345 -17.76 -33.29 -11.61
C ALA A 345 -17.38 -33.75 -10.20
N GLY A 346 -16.09 -33.98 -9.95
CA GLY A 346 -15.64 -34.54 -8.67
C GLY A 346 -14.19 -35.02 -8.68
N TYR A 347 -13.76 -35.68 -7.58
CA TYR A 347 -12.43 -36.27 -7.47
C TYR A 347 -12.46 -37.70 -8.01
N MET A 348 -11.52 -38.08 -8.91
CA MET A 348 -11.45 -39.40 -9.52
C MET A 348 -9.98 -39.87 -9.66
N GLY A 349 -9.48 -40.60 -8.68
CA GLY A 349 -8.22 -41.34 -8.74
C GLY A 349 -7.04 -40.51 -9.27
N SER A 350 -6.41 -41.01 -10.32
CA SER A 350 -5.23 -40.32 -10.95
C SER A 350 -5.57 -39.00 -11.60
N TYR A 351 -6.80 -38.75 -12.05
CA TYR A 351 -7.25 -37.48 -12.59
C TYR A 351 -7.29 -36.34 -11.55
N GLY A 352 -7.37 -36.68 -10.26
CA GLY A 352 -7.63 -35.68 -9.22
C GLY A 352 -9.04 -35.11 -9.33
N TYR A 353 -9.17 -33.82 -9.17
CA TYR A 353 -10.40 -33.08 -9.46
C TYR A 353 -10.60 -33.02 -10.98
N VAL A 354 -11.73 -33.48 -11.46
CA VAL A 354 -11.98 -33.64 -12.90
C VAL A 354 -13.44 -33.35 -13.25
N VAL A 355 -13.67 -32.79 -14.43
CA VAL A 355 -14.96 -32.57 -15.04
C VAL A 355 -15.04 -33.32 -16.35
N PHE A 356 -16.16 -34.00 -16.62
CA PHE A 356 -16.49 -34.61 -17.91
C PHE A 356 -17.68 -33.88 -18.52
N VAL A 357 -17.58 -33.56 -19.77
CA VAL A 357 -18.64 -32.90 -20.55
C VAL A 357 -18.97 -33.74 -21.75
N GLU A 358 -20.23 -34.18 -21.85
CA GLU A 358 -20.79 -34.84 -23.01
C GLU A 358 -21.27 -33.78 -24.02
N HIS A 359 -20.90 -33.95 -25.26
CA HIS A 359 -21.23 -33.07 -26.39
C HIS A 359 -22.13 -33.77 -27.40
N ALA A 360 -22.57 -33.02 -28.38
CA ALA A 360 -23.32 -33.57 -29.52
C ALA A 360 -22.52 -34.67 -30.23
N ASN A 361 -23.26 -35.56 -30.85
CA ASN A 361 -22.74 -36.61 -31.74
C ASN A 361 -21.76 -37.59 -31.05
N GLY A 362 -21.98 -37.87 -29.74
CA GLY A 362 -21.21 -38.89 -28.98
C GLY A 362 -19.80 -38.47 -28.60
N TYR A 363 -19.46 -37.17 -28.70
CA TYR A 363 -18.20 -36.66 -28.17
C TYR A 363 -18.26 -36.43 -26.67
N GLU A 364 -17.14 -36.64 -25.99
CA GLU A 364 -16.94 -36.31 -24.60
C GLU A 364 -15.58 -35.63 -24.42
N THR A 365 -15.50 -34.61 -23.53
CA THR A 365 -14.23 -34.02 -23.12
C THR A 365 -14.03 -34.19 -21.63
N ARG A 366 -12.76 -34.32 -21.22
CA ARG A 366 -12.35 -34.44 -19.81
C ARG A 366 -11.28 -33.46 -19.47
N TYR A 367 -11.44 -32.85 -18.31
CA TYR A 367 -10.57 -31.74 -17.81
C TYR A 367 -10.11 -32.12 -16.42
N ALA A 368 -8.84 -32.53 -16.26
CA ALA A 368 -8.33 -33.09 -15.02
C ALA A 368 -7.27 -32.22 -14.34
N HIS A 369 -6.81 -32.67 -13.18
CA HIS A 369 -5.83 -32.06 -12.30
C HIS A 369 -6.22 -30.66 -11.79
N MET A 370 -7.52 -30.38 -11.72
CA MET A 370 -8.04 -29.10 -11.26
C MET A 370 -7.64 -28.83 -9.80
N LEU A 371 -7.52 -27.56 -9.48
CA LEU A 371 -7.42 -27.05 -8.11
C LEU A 371 -8.78 -27.13 -7.41
N ARG A 372 -9.81 -26.66 -8.12
CA ARG A 372 -11.20 -26.74 -7.70
C ARG A 372 -12.12 -26.84 -8.91
N ILE A 373 -13.30 -27.38 -8.67
CA ILE A 373 -14.36 -27.50 -9.67
C ILE A 373 -15.42 -26.44 -9.38
N ASN A 374 -15.81 -25.69 -10.42
CA ASN A 374 -16.90 -24.71 -10.37
C ASN A 374 -18.17 -25.26 -10.99
N ALA A 375 -18.05 -26.27 -11.85
CA ALA A 375 -19.17 -26.93 -12.51
C ALA A 375 -19.81 -28.05 -11.65
N TYR A 376 -21.03 -28.41 -11.94
CA TYR A 376 -21.74 -29.53 -11.27
C TYR A 376 -22.36 -30.47 -12.26
N LYS A 377 -22.53 -31.74 -11.87
CA LYS A 377 -23.17 -32.79 -12.70
C LYS A 377 -24.58 -32.38 -13.13
N GLY A 378 -24.87 -32.44 -14.43
CA GLY A 378 -26.13 -32.06 -15.03
C GLY A 378 -26.19 -30.65 -15.56
N GLN A 379 -25.16 -29.84 -15.28
CA GLN A 379 -25.03 -28.47 -15.81
C GLN A 379 -24.84 -28.51 -17.32
N SER A 380 -25.58 -27.65 -18.05
CA SER A 380 -25.30 -27.36 -19.45
C SER A 380 -24.27 -26.24 -19.56
N VAL A 381 -23.34 -26.37 -20.49
CA VAL A 381 -22.23 -25.43 -20.70
C VAL A 381 -22.11 -25.10 -22.17
N ASN A 382 -21.72 -23.86 -22.43
CA ASN A 382 -21.30 -23.39 -23.75
C ASN A 382 -19.78 -23.40 -23.87
N THR A 383 -19.27 -23.31 -25.09
CA THR A 383 -17.84 -23.08 -25.31
C THR A 383 -17.37 -21.84 -24.53
N GLY A 384 -16.32 -21.99 -23.74
CA GLY A 384 -15.76 -20.91 -22.96
C GLY A 384 -16.30 -20.76 -21.55
N ASP A 385 -17.37 -21.48 -21.15
CA ASP A 385 -17.89 -21.48 -19.77
C ASP A 385 -16.86 -22.07 -18.82
N ILE A 386 -16.66 -21.43 -17.66
CA ILE A 386 -15.66 -21.87 -16.67
C ILE A 386 -16.14 -23.14 -15.97
N LEU A 387 -15.35 -24.22 -16.08
CA LEU A 387 -15.59 -25.51 -15.43
C LEU A 387 -14.87 -25.61 -14.07
N GLY A 388 -13.75 -24.89 -13.91
CA GLY A 388 -12.91 -24.96 -12.73
C GLY A 388 -11.59 -24.21 -12.94
N GLU A 389 -10.64 -24.47 -12.06
CA GLU A 389 -9.33 -23.82 -12.06
C GLU A 389 -8.20 -24.84 -12.18
N MET A 390 -7.16 -24.46 -12.92
CA MET A 390 -5.96 -25.28 -13.10
C MET A 390 -5.24 -25.52 -11.78
N GLY A 391 -4.91 -26.77 -11.51
CA GLY A 391 -4.20 -27.18 -10.31
C GLY A 391 -3.14 -28.22 -10.58
N SER A 392 -2.88 -29.06 -9.58
CA SER A 392 -1.95 -30.20 -9.63
C SER A 392 -2.50 -31.34 -8.76
N SER A 393 -3.81 -31.58 -8.77
CA SER A 393 -4.44 -32.64 -7.98
C SER A 393 -4.29 -33.99 -8.66
N GLY A 394 -4.40 -35.08 -7.89
CA GLY A 394 -4.22 -36.43 -8.42
C GLY A 394 -2.76 -36.79 -8.75
N ASN A 395 -2.54 -37.49 -9.85
CA ASN A 395 -1.21 -37.88 -10.30
C ASN A 395 -0.62 -36.79 -11.25
N SER A 396 -0.09 -35.72 -10.68
CA SER A 396 0.42 -34.56 -11.40
C SER A 396 1.72 -34.09 -10.80
N THR A 397 2.65 -33.64 -11.64
CA THR A 397 3.99 -33.15 -11.23
C THR A 397 4.08 -31.62 -11.18
N GLY A 398 3.02 -30.89 -11.60
CA GLY A 398 3.00 -29.44 -11.63
C GLY A 398 1.67 -28.91 -12.17
N ALA A 399 1.50 -27.60 -12.16
CA ALA A 399 0.26 -26.96 -12.60
C ALA A 399 0.03 -27.18 -14.11
N HIS A 400 -0.99 -27.94 -14.45
CA HIS A 400 -1.45 -28.17 -15.82
C HIS A 400 -2.91 -28.65 -15.85
N CYS A 401 -3.55 -28.50 -16.99
CA CYS A 401 -4.80 -29.16 -17.34
C CYS A 401 -4.49 -30.38 -18.21
N HIS A 402 -4.83 -31.56 -17.74
CA HIS A 402 -4.86 -32.75 -18.60
C HIS A 402 -6.21 -32.78 -19.31
N PHE A 403 -6.18 -32.75 -20.65
CA PHE A 403 -7.36 -32.61 -21.51
C PHE A 403 -7.50 -33.80 -22.46
N GLU A 404 -8.65 -34.50 -22.41
CA GLU A 404 -8.96 -35.62 -23.29
C GLU A 404 -10.18 -35.28 -24.15
N ILE A 405 -10.17 -35.78 -25.40
CA ILE A 405 -11.34 -35.83 -26.27
C ILE A 405 -11.64 -37.28 -26.63
N LEU A 406 -12.90 -37.68 -26.49
CA LEU A 406 -13.37 -39.02 -26.84
C LEU A 406 -14.52 -38.90 -27.86
N LYS A 407 -14.65 -39.92 -28.70
CA LYS A 407 -15.78 -40.11 -29.61
C LYS A 407 -16.32 -41.54 -29.44
N ASP A 408 -17.58 -41.66 -29.03
CA ASP A 408 -18.24 -42.94 -28.74
C ASP A 408 -17.45 -43.85 -27.76
N GLY A 409 -16.69 -43.22 -26.84
CA GLY A 409 -15.82 -43.85 -25.85
C GLY A 409 -14.37 -44.10 -26.28
N ASP A 410 -14.05 -43.91 -27.55
CA ASP A 410 -12.69 -44.06 -28.08
C ASP A 410 -11.93 -42.76 -27.94
N LEU A 411 -10.69 -42.84 -27.47
CA LEU A 411 -9.77 -41.67 -27.32
C LEU A 411 -9.34 -41.11 -28.67
N LEU A 412 -9.43 -39.85 -28.82
CA LEU A 412 -8.90 -39.09 -29.96
C LEU A 412 -7.71 -38.26 -29.54
N ASP A 413 -6.81 -38.01 -30.51
CA ASP A 413 -5.73 -37.04 -30.30
C ASP A 413 -6.32 -35.63 -30.26
N PRO A 414 -6.26 -34.93 -29.10
CA PRO A 414 -6.86 -33.59 -28.97
C PRO A 414 -6.22 -32.55 -29.91
N GLU A 415 -4.91 -32.67 -30.23
CA GLU A 415 -4.23 -31.70 -31.11
C GLU A 415 -4.78 -31.75 -32.55
N THR A 416 -5.38 -32.86 -32.95
CA THR A 416 -6.03 -32.97 -34.27
C THR A 416 -7.47 -32.52 -34.29
N GLN A 417 -8.05 -32.25 -33.09
CA GLN A 417 -9.46 -31.86 -32.92
C GLN A 417 -9.62 -30.37 -32.64
N LEU A 418 -8.57 -29.71 -32.07
CA LEU A 418 -8.47 -28.26 -31.76
C LEU A 418 -8.05 -27.40 -32.98
#